data_e32d5f2530e6ef356943037065859c8e
#
_entry.id   e32d5f2530e6ef356943037065859c8e
#
_cell.length_a   1.000
_cell.length_b   1.000
_cell.length_c   1.000
_cell.angle_alpha   90.00
_cell.angle_beta   90.00
_cell.angle_gamma   90.00
#
_symmetry.space_group_name_H-M   'P 1'
#
loop_
_entity.id
_entity.type
_entity.pdbx_description
1 polymer ?
#
loop_
_entity_poly.entity_id
_entity_poly.type
_entity_poly.pdbx_seq_one_letter_code
_entity_poly.pdbx_strand_id
1 'polypeptide(L)'
;MWFSLFTPQRGDRLPEMLTPHERELAVAEMLLLRRAFPKLDMPEGLIRQFSTPPREPGECVFALTTQTVSADLKTRVVPCQFGGDPDCSACGCVASMALGAVAAHKWGGFIPVGSIFKASLKIGQLRAKPPAPLPAADEQLRILR
;
A
#
# COMPACT_ATOMS: atom_id res chain seq x y z
N MET A 1 -3.16 -0.81 -17.64
CA MET A 1 -2.23 0.23 -17.14
C MET A 1 -2.76 0.77 -15.83
N TRP A 2 -1.88 1.02 -14.84
CA TRP A 2 -2.26 1.54 -13.53
C TRP A 2 -1.43 2.78 -13.24
N PHE A 3 -2.02 3.74 -12.53
CA PHE A 3 -1.33 4.93 -12.05
C PHE A 3 -0.93 4.77 -10.58
N SER A 4 0.17 5.39 -10.22
CA SER A 4 0.55 5.70 -8.84
C SER A 4 0.83 7.20 -8.76
N LEU A 5 0.54 7.79 -7.62
CA LEU A 5 1.00 9.13 -7.32
C LEU A 5 2.34 9.06 -6.57
N PHE A 6 3.04 10.18 -6.51
CA PHE A 6 4.27 10.26 -5.72
C PHE A 6 3.97 10.09 -4.22
N THR A 7 4.85 9.38 -3.52
CA THR A 7 4.79 9.23 -2.05
C THR A 7 6.04 9.86 -1.46
N PRO A 8 5.94 11.05 -0.81
CA PRO A 8 7.09 11.72 -0.22
C PRO A 8 7.54 11.08 1.10
N GLN A 9 8.77 11.36 1.50
CA GLN A 9 9.20 11.20 2.88
C GLN A 9 8.78 12.43 3.69
N ARG A 10 8.64 12.29 5.01
CA ARG A 10 8.31 13.43 5.86
C ARG A 10 9.43 14.47 5.80
N GLY A 11 9.05 15.71 5.57
CA GLY A 11 9.98 16.83 5.43
C GLY A 11 10.50 17.06 4.02
N ASP A 12 10.17 16.19 3.05
CA ASP A 12 10.48 16.46 1.64
C ASP A 12 9.82 17.77 1.17
N ARG A 13 10.50 18.45 0.24
CA ARG A 13 10.00 19.63 -0.47
C ARG A 13 10.33 19.48 -1.95
N LEU A 14 9.62 18.61 -2.62
CA LEU A 14 9.87 18.25 -4.01
C LEU A 14 8.72 18.75 -4.89
N PRO A 15 9.00 19.16 -6.14
CA PRO A 15 7.98 19.67 -7.06
C PRO A 15 6.93 18.61 -7.45
N GLU A 16 7.23 17.33 -7.26
CA GLU A 16 6.33 16.20 -7.52
C GLU A 16 5.29 15.99 -6.40
N MET A 17 5.44 16.68 -5.28
CA MET A 17 4.48 16.61 -4.17
C MET A 17 3.20 17.33 -4.54
N LEU A 18 2.09 16.60 -4.46
CA LEU A 18 0.78 17.17 -4.69
C LEU A 18 0.24 17.80 -3.41
N THR A 19 -0.25 19.02 -3.53
CA THR A 19 -1.10 19.61 -2.49
C THR A 19 -2.42 18.82 -2.39
N PRO A 20 -3.17 18.94 -1.28
CA PRO A 20 -4.48 18.29 -1.17
C PRO A 20 -5.41 18.62 -2.34
N HIS A 21 -5.42 19.88 -2.79
CA HIS A 21 -6.23 20.31 -3.93
C HIS A 21 -5.80 19.66 -5.25
N GLU A 22 -4.50 19.65 -5.55
CA GLU A 22 -3.96 19.00 -6.76
C GLU A 22 -4.21 17.49 -6.75
N ARG A 23 -4.18 16.86 -5.57
CA ARG A 23 -4.53 15.45 -5.42
C ARG A 23 -5.99 15.18 -5.81
N GLU A 24 -6.93 16.01 -5.38
CA GLU A 24 -8.34 15.89 -5.79
C GLU A 24 -8.52 16.09 -7.30
N LEU A 25 -7.80 17.05 -7.89
CA LEU A 25 -7.80 17.25 -9.35
C LEU A 25 -7.24 16.02 -10.06
N ALA A 26 -6.13 15.44 -9.59
CA ALA A 26 -5.55 14.23 -10.16
C ALA A 26 -6.51 13.03 -10.08
N VAL A 27 -7.24 12.87 -8.96
CA VAL A 27 -8.26 11.82 -8.82
C VAL A 27 -9.40 12.03 -9.80
N ALA A 28 -9.89 13.26 -9.95
CA ALA A 28 -10.93 13.59 -10.93
C ALA A 28 -10.49 13.29 -12.36
N GLU A 29 -9.27 13.66 -12.71
CA GLU A 29 -8.67 13.37 -14.02
C GLU A 29 -8.53 11.86 -14.27
N MET A 30 -8.04 11.08 -13.31
CA MET A 30 -7.96 9.62 -13.42
C MET A 30 -9.33 8.97 -13.65
N LEU A 31 -10.40 9.50 -13.04
CA LEU A 31 -11.77 9.02 -13.26
C LEU A 31 -12.26 9.32 -14.68
N LEU A 32 -11.89 10.48 -15.25
CA LEU A 32 -12.20 10.82 -16.64
C LEU A 32 -11.41 9.95 -17.62
N LEU A 33 -10.10 9.78 -17.37
CA LEU A 33 -9.23 8.93 -18.18
C LEU A 33 -9.70 7.47 -18.19
N ARG A 34 -10.15 6.95 -17.07
CA ARG A 34 -10.72 5.60 -16.97
C ARG A 34 -11.94 5.43 -17.91
N ARG A 35 -12.78 6.44 -18.03
CA ARG A 35 -13.95 6.42 -18.93
C ARG A 35 -13.54 6.52 -20.40
N ALA A 36 -12.54 7.34 -20.69
CA ALA A 36 -12.06 7.59 -22.05
C ALA A 36 -11.19 6.44 -22.59
N PHE A 37 -10.48 5.73 -21.72
CA PHE A 37 -9.51 4.69 -22.08
C PHE A 37 -9.85 3.34 -21.41
N PRO A 38 -10.58 2.44 -22.07
CA PRO A 38 -10.98 1.14 -21.49
C PRO A 38 -9.80 0.24 -21.06
N LYS A 39 -8.61 0.46 -21.64
CA LYS A 39 -7.37 -0.24 -21.26
C LYS A 39 -6.80 0.21 -19.91
N LEU A 40 -7.29 1.29 -19.33
CA LEU A 40 -6.99 1.72 -17.99
C LEU A 40 -7.86 0.92 -17.01
N ASP A 41 -7.39 -0.29 -16.69
CA ASP A 41 -8.09 -1.22 -15.82
C ASP A 41 -7.80 -0.90 -14.34
N MET A 42 -8.29 0.26 -13.89
CA MET A 42 -8.28 0.68 -12.50
C MET A 42 -9.72 0.77 -11.99
N PRO A 43 -10.11 -0.04 -11.00
CA PRO A 43 -11.44 0.08 -10.38
C PRO A 43 -11.66 1.49 -9.82
N GLU A 44 -12.88 2.02 -9.99
CA GLU A 44 -13.22 3.37 -9.52
C GLU A 44 -12.98 3.54 -8.02
N GLY A 45 -13.31 2.52 -7.21
CA GLY A 45 -13.04 2.52 -5.78
C GLY A 45 -11.56 2.67 -5.43
N LEU A 46 -10.65 2.07 -6.24
CA LEU A 46 -9.22 2.24 -6.08
C LEU A 46 -8.80 3.70 -6.38
N ILE A 47 -9.31 4.28 -7.48
CA ILE A 47 -8.98 5.65 -7.85
C ILE A 47 -9.45 6.62 -6.76
N ARG A 48 -10.66 6.47 -6.26
CA ARG A 48 -11.21 7.30 -5.18
C ARG A 48 -10.43 7.16 -3.87
N GLN A 49 -9.76 6.02 -3.64
CA GLN A 49 -8.97 5.83 -2.43
C GLN A 49 -7.74 6.77 -2.38
N PHE A 50 -7.27 7.30 -3.51
CA PHE A 50 -6.22 8.31 -3.51
C PHE A 50 -6.61 9.62 -2.82
N SER A 51 -7.91 9.94 -2.71
CA SER A 51 -8.39 11.09 -1.91
C SER A 51 -8.33 10.85 -0.40
N THR A 52 -8.27 9.59 0.03
CA THR A 52 -8.28 9.22 1.46
C THR A 52 -7.17 8.22 1.79
N PRO A 53 -5.88 8.58 1.60
CA PRO A 53 -4.77 7.72 1.97
C PRO A 53 -4.74 7.47 3.49
N PRO A 54 -4.06 6.41 3.95
CA PRO A 54 -3.87 6.16 5.38
C PRO A 54 -3.04 7.29 6.00
N ARG A 55 -3.28 7.62 7.25
CA ARG A 55 -2.53 8.69 7.96
C ARG A 55 -1.19 8.21 8.48
N GLU A 56 -1.10 6.92 8.77
CA GLU A 56 0.08 6.27 9.33
C GLU A 56 0.19 4.81 8.89
N PRO A 57 1.35 4.17 9.01
CA PRO A 57 1.53 2.77 8.61
C PRO A 57 0.59 1.79 9.32
N GLY A 58 0.18 2.09 10.56
CA GLY A 58 -0.76 1.27 11.34
C GLY A 58 -2.19 1.25 10.78
N GLU A 59 -2.56 2.22 9.93
CA GLU A 59 -3.84 2.25 9.22
C GLU A 59 -3.75 1.60 7.83
N CYS A 60 -2.53 1.44 7.30
CA CYS A 60 -2.31 0.94 5.95
C CYS A 60 -2.40 -0.59 5.89
N VAL A 61 -3.45 -1.12 5.26
CA VAL A 61 -3.62 -2.58 5.10
C VAL A 61 -2.42 -3.20 4.39
N PHE A 62 -1.87 -2.53 3.37
CA PHE A 62 -0.67 -3.00 2.68
C PHE A 62 0.52 -3.15 3.65
N ALA A 63 0.83 -2.11 4.44
CA ALA A 63 1.95 -2.16 5.40
C ALA A 63 1.75 -3.23 6.48
N LEU A 64 0.50 -3.49 6.88
CA LEU A 64 0.16 -4.48 7.90
C LEU A 64 0.21 -5.92 7.39
N THR A 65 -0.03 -6.15 6.09
CA THR A 65 -0.19 -7.50 5.51
C THR A 65 0.99 -7.94 4.66
N THR A 66 1.93 -7.03 4.35
CA THR A 66 3.08 -7.34 3.51
C THR A 66 4.40 -7.18 4.26
N GLN A 67 5.41 -7.87 3.79
CA GLN A 67 6.79 -7.66 4.20
C GLN A 67 7.62 -7.31 2.96
N THR A 68 8.38 -6.24 3.07
CA THR A 68 9.29 -5.81 2.01
C THR A 68 10.72 -6.14 2.42
N VAL A 69 11.46 -6.73 1.53
CA VAL A 69 12.87 -7.08 1.71
C VAL A 69 13.66 -6.32 0.64
N SER A 70 14.81 -5.81 1.00
CA SER A 70 15.68 -5.09 0.08
C SER A 70 16.31 -6.04 -0.95
N ALA A 71 17.00 -5.52 -1.95
CA ALA A 71 17.62 -6.30 -3.01
C ALA A 71 18.71 -7.28 -2.52
N ASP A 72 19.22 -7.09 -1.30
CA ASP A 72 20.15 -8.02 -0.64
C ASP A 72 19.46 -9.29 -0.10
N LEU A 73 18.13 -9.35 -0.15
CA LEU A 73 17.26 -10.41 0.37
C LEU A 73 17.40 -10.68 1.88
N LYS A 74 18.04 -9.79 2.62
CA LYS A 74 18.34 -9.93 4.05
C LYS A 74 17.75 -8.80 4.87
N THR A 75 17.79 -7.58 4.34
CA THR A 75 17.37 -6.39 5.06
C THR A 75 15.86 -6.17 4.89
N ARG A 76 15.13 -6.20 6.00
CA ARG A 76 13.71 -5.84 5.99
C ARG A 76 13.56 -4.33 5.83
N VAL A 77 12.76 -3.91 4.87
CA VAL A 77 12.40 -2.51 4.64
C VAL A 77 11.13 -2.18 5.42
N VAL A 78 11.21 -1.19 6.29
CA VAL A 78 10.08 -0.75 7.15
C VAL A 78 9.87 0.75 6.99
N PRO A 79 8.66 1.26 7.19
CA PRO A 79 7.42 0.57 7.58
C PRO A 79 6.71 -0.13 6.40
N CYS A 80 7.08 0.17 5.16
CA CYS A 80 6.53 -0.41 3.93
C CYS A 80 7.61 -0.39 2.83
N GLN A 81 7.25 -0.67 1.59
CA GLN A 81 8.19 -0.73 0.44
C GLN A 81 9.00 0.57 0.20
N PHE A 82 8.55 1.71 0.69
CA PHE A 82 9.30 2.98 0.54
C PHE A 82 10.42 3.14 1.58
N GLY A 83 10.38 2.38 2.67
CA GLY A 83 11.35 2.54 3.77
C GLY A 83 11.31 3.93 4.42
N GLY A 84 12.27 4.19 5.31
CA GLY A 84 12.43 5.51 5.93
C GLY A 84 11.23 5.98 6.75
N ASP A 85 10.84 7.24 6.57
CA ASP A 85 9.69 7.87 7.22
C ASP A 85 8.70 8.42 6.16
N PRO A 86 7.95 7.56 5.46
CA PRO A 86 7.05 8.00 4.41
C PRO A 86 5.89 8.82 4.98
N ASP A 87 5.56 9.92 4.29
CA ASP A 87 4.33 10.65 4.60
C ASP A 87 3.11 9.88 4.09
N CYS A 88 2.56 9.07 4.97
CA CYS A 88 1.39 8.25 4.66
C CYS A 88 0.17 9.10 4.27
N SER A 89 0.04 10.32 4.81
CA SER A 89 -1.09 11.21 4.47
C SER A 89 -1.02 11.73 3.03
N ALA A 90 0.18 11.71 2.44
CA ALA A 90 0.44 12.02 1.04
C ALA A 90 0.74 10.76 0.20
N CYS A 91 0.44 9.58 0.71
CA CYS A 91 0.75 8.31 0.04
C CYS A 91 0.08 8.23 -1.34
N GLY A 92 0.89 7.87 -2.34
CA GLY A 92 0.47 7.63 -3.73
C GLY A 92 0.61 6.17 -4.18
N CYS A 93 0.87 5.25 -3.25
CA CYS A 93 1.08 3.84 -3.54
C CYS A 93 -0.20 3.15 -4.02
N VAL A 94 -0.21 2.70 -5.28
CA VAL A 94 -1.37 2.00 -5.86
C VAL A 94 -1.73 0.73 -5.09
N ALA A 95 -0.76 -0.01 -4.58
CA ALA A 95 -1.02 -1.23 -3.80
C ALA A 95 -1.71 -0.91 -2.45
N SER A 96 -1.28 0.18 -1.79
CA SER A 96 -1.95 0.69 -0.58
C SER A 96 -3.39 1.10 -0.88
N MET A 97 -3.60 1.85 -1.97
CA MET A 97 -4.94 2.29 -2.39
C MET A 97 -5.84 1.12 -2.78
N ALA A 98 -5.30 0.12 -3.49
CA ALA A 98 -6.05 -1.08 -3.85
C ALA A 98 -6.54 -1.86 -2.63
N LEU A 99 -5.64 -2.12 -1.68
CA LEU A 99 -6.01 -2.82 -0.44
C LEU A 99 -6.91 -1.96 0.46
N GLY A 100 -6.73 -0.64 0.46
CA GLY A 100 -7.63 0.29 1.12
C GLY A 100 -9.06 0.22 0.55
N ALA A 101 -9.19 0.22 -0.77
CA ALA A 101 -10.48 0.08 -1.45
C ALA A 101 -11.16 -1.26 -1.13
N VAL A 102 -10.39 -2.37 -1.13
CA VAL A 102 -10.89 -3.69 -0.71
C VAL A 102 -11.33 -3.68 0.76
N ALA A 103 -10.53 -3.07 1.63
CA ALA A 103 -10.86 -2.97 3.06
C ALA A 103 -12.11 -2.13 3.34
N ALA A 104 -12.36 -1.11 2.54
CA ALA A 104 -13.55 -0.27 2.62
C ALA A 104 -14.82 -0.97 2.10
N HIS A 105 -14.67 -2.02 1.29
CA HIS A 105 -15.80 -2.78 0.78
C HIS A 105 -16.58 -3.44 1.91
N LYS A 106 -17.92 -3.36 1.85
CA LYS A 106 -18.79 -3.94 2.88
C LYS A 106 -19.35 -5.29 2.42
N TRP A 107 -18.91 -6.35 3.08
CA TRP A 107 -19.47 -7.68 2.87
C TRP A 107 -20.87 -7.76 3.49
N GLY A 108 -21.85 -8.26 2.71
CA GLY A 108 -23.24 -8.28 3.14
C GLY A 108 -23.87 -6.90 3.40
N GLY A 109 -23.21 -5.80 2.91
CA GLY A 109 -23.70 -4.43 3.07
C GLY A 109 -23.36 -3.75 4.40
N PHE A 110 -22.84 -4.48 5.40
CA PHE A 110 -22.63 -3.94 6.76
C PHE A 110 -21.27 -4.24 7.38
N ILE A 111 -20.57 -5.33 7.02
CA ILE A 111 -19.27 -5.67 7.61
C ILE A 111 -18.14 -5.17 6.70
N PRO A 112 -17.33 -4.17 7.11
CA PRO A 112 -16.16 -3.77 6.35
C PRO A 112 -15.15 -4.92 6.27
N VAL A 113 -14.68 -5.25 5.07
CA VAL A 113 -13.64 -6.29 4.86
C VAL A 113 -12.38 -5.99 5.66
N GLY A 114 -12.05 -4.72 5.84
CA GLY A 114 -10.94 -4.27 6.68
C GLY A 114 -11.02 -4.73 8.13
N SER A 115 -12.23 -4.91 8.68
CA SER A 115 -12.41 -5.45 10.04
C SER A 115 -12.00 -6.92 10.11
N ILE A 116 -12.25 -7.68 9.04
CA ILE A 116 -11.85 -9.09 8.92
C ILE A 116 -10.32 -9.18 8.84
N PHE A 117 -9.68 -8.31 8.05
CA PHE A 117 -8.21 -8.23 7.98
C PHE A 117 -7.60 -7.92 9.35
N LYS A 118 -8.10 -6.92 10.07
CA LYS A 118 -7.61 -6.56 11.41
C LYS A 118 -7.76 -7.71 12.42
N ALA A 119 -8.89 -8.41 12.41
CA ALA A 119 -9.10 -9.58 13.25
C ALA A 119 -8.14 -10.73 12.91
N SER A 120 -7.97 -11.03 11.63
CA SER A 120 -7.03 -12.03 11.15
C SER A 120 -5.58 -11.73 11.55
N LEU A 121 -5.15 -10.46 11.42
CA LEU A 121 -3.83 -10.02 11.84
C LEU A 121 -3.60 -10.21 13.34
N LYS A 122 -4.59 -9.85 14.20
CA LYS A 122 -4.49 -10.08 15.65
C LYS A 122 -4.33 -11.57 15.97
N ILE A 123 -5.11 -12.44 15.35
CA ILE A 123 -5.01 -13.89 15.52
C ILE A 123 -3.64 -14.39 15.03
N GLY A 124 -3.17 -13.89 13.89
CA GLY A 124 -1.85 -14.22 13.35
C GLY A 124 -0.73 -13.82 14.31
N GLN A 125 -0.77 -12.62 14.86
CA GLN A 125 0.22 -12.13 15.83
C GLN A 125 0.25 -12.97 17.12
N LEU A 126 -0.91 -13.41 17.61
CA LEU A 126 -0.99 -14.27 18.79
C LEU A 126 -0.42 -15.68 18.53
N ARG A 127 -0.43 -16.14 17.29
CA ARG A 127 0.06 -17.46 16.87
C ARG A 127 1.45 -17.44 16.26
N ALA A 128 1.96 -16.26 15.91
CA ALA A 128 3.25 -16.12 15.27
C ALA A 128 4.37 -16.54 16.21
N LYS A 129 5.07 -17.62 15.85
CA LYS A 129 6.42 -17.85 16.35
C LYS A 129 7.34 -16.74 15.82
N PRO A 130 8.37 -16.33 16.57
CA PRO A 130 9.35 -15.41 16.04
C PRO A 130 9.83 -15.91 14.66
N PRO A 131 9.93 -15.04 13.66
CA PRO A 131 10.36 -15.46 12.32
C PRO A 131 11.72 -16.16 12.44
N ALA A 132 11.84 -17.31 11.79
CA ALA A 132 13.14 -17.96 11.67
C ALA A 132 14.12 -16.98 11.02
N PRO A 133 15.39 -16.94 11.45
CA PRO A 133 16.40 -16.14 10.77
C PRO A 133 16.40 -16.51 9.29
N LEU A 134 16.48 -15.49 8.42
CA LEU A 134 16.60 -15.72 7.00
C LEU A 134 17.83 -16.62 6.74
N PRO A 135 17.71 -17.66 5.88
CA PRO A 135 18.83 -18.53 5.57
C PRO A 135 20.01 -17.72 5.01
N ALA A 136 21.22 -18.15 5.28
CA ALA A 136 22.41 -17.50 4.78
C ALA A 136 22.39 -17.38 3.25
N ALA A 137 23.01 -16.34 2.69
CA ALA A 137 22.95 -16.06 1.25
C ALA A 137 23.39 -17.25 0.37
N ASP A 138 24.33 -18.04 0.84
CA ASP A 138 24.85 -19.23 0.14
C ASP A 138 23.80 -20.36 0.05
N GLU A 139 22.90 -20.45 1.02
CA GLU A 139 21.82 -21.44 1.04
C GLU A 139 20.67 -21.02 0.12
N GLN A 140 20.41 -19.72 0.02
CA GLN A 140 19.41 -19.18 -0.91
C GLN A 140 19.78 -19.38 -2.37
N LEU A 141 21.06 -19.24 -2.71
CA LEU A 141 21.59 -19.50 -4.06
C LEU A 141 21.58 -20.99 -4.44
N ARG A 142 21.58 -21.90 -3.48
CA ARG A 142 21.44 -23.34 -3.73
C ARG A 142 20.03 -23.76 -4.08
N ILE A 143 19.01 -23.05 -3.59
CA ILE A 143 17.59 -23.36 -3.86
C ILE A 143 17.18 -22.90 -5.28
N LEU A 144 17.94 -21.95 -5.87
CA LEU A 144 17.65 -21.38 -7.18
C LEU A 144 18.46 -22.03 -8.32
N ARG A 145 19.25 -23.08 -8.04
CA ARG A 145 19.99 -23.90 -9.03
C ARG A 145 19.36 -25.27 -9.18
#